data_8520a0aa47684057b7adaee61f813c15
#
_entry.id   8520a0aa47684057b7adaee61f813c15
#
_cell.length_a   1.000
_cell.length_b   1.000
_cell.length_c   1.000
_cell.angle_alpha   90.00
_cell.angle_beta   90.00
_cell.angle_gamma   90.00
#
_symmetry.space_group_name_H-M   'P 1'
#
loop_
_entity.id
_entity.type
_entity.pdbx_description
1 polymer ?
#
loop_
_entity_poly.entity_id
_entity_poly.type
_entity_poly.pdbx_seq_one_letter_code
_entity_poly.pdbx_strand_id
1 'polypeptide(L)'
;MWEDAIDAGAKPIGLGARDTLRLEAGLNLYGSEMDQSISPLECNMEWTVSLKDKKRNFVGKEAFLAKKNTNNNLHLVGILLEERVIIRSGQDIFLDKERSIKGVVTSGTYSPTLKKSIALARLPKLNKEICY
;
A
#
# COMPACT_ATOMS: atom_id res chain seq x y z
N MET A 1 -23.13 -21.12 -12.19
CA MET A 1 -21.78 -20.64 -11.81
C MET A 1 -21.63 -20.35 -10.32
N TRP A 2 -22.49 -19.56 -9.65
CA TRP A 2 -22.43 -19.37 -8.19
C TRP A 2 -22.79 -20.66 -7.42
N GLU A 3 -23.93 -21.27 -7.76
CA GLU A 3 -24.39 -22.53 -7.18
C GLU A 3 -23.37 -23.65 -7.40
N ASP A 4 -22.84 -23.79 -8.62
CA ASP A 4 -21.83 -24.79 -8.94
C ASP A 4 -20.55 -24.62 -8.09
N ALA A 5 -20.17 -23.38 -7.76
CA ALA A 5 -19.03 -23.11 -6.89
C ALA A 5 -19.31 -23.54 -5.45
N ILE A 6 -20.52 -23.28 -4.94
CA ILE A 6 -20.93 -23.72 -3.60
C ILE A 6 -21.00 -25.25 -3.51
N ASP A 7 -21.58 -25.91 -4.52
CA ASP A 7 -21.65 -27.35 -4.61
C ASP A 7 -20.25 -28.01 -4.71
N ALA A 8 -19.30 -27.33 -5.33
CA ALA A 8 -17.88 -27.72 -5.34
C ALA A 8 -17.15 -27.44 -4.01
N GLY A 9 -17.84 -26.97 -2.97
CA GLY A 9 -17.28 -26.73 -1.64
C GLY A 9 -16.68 -25.34 -1.43
N ALA A 10 -16.87 -24.38 -2.33
CA ALA A 10 -16.45 -22.99 -2.10
C ALA A 10 -17.28 -22.36 -0.98
N LYS A 11 -16.60 -21.61 -0.11
CA LYS A 11 -17.27 -20.88 0.98
C LYS A 11 -17.50 -19.43 0.57
N PRO A 12 -18.72 -18.89 0.68
CA PRO A 12 -18.98 -17.49 0.41
C PRO A 12 -18.30 -16.62 1.46
N ILE A 13 -17.58 -15.60 1.00
CA ILE A 13 -16.96 -14.58 1.85
C ILE A 13 -17.37 -13.18 1.37
N GLY A 14 -17.54 -12.25 2.32
CA GLY A 14 -17.90 -10.87 2.00
C GLY A 14 -16.72 -10.01 1.60
N LEU A 15 -17.01 -8.85 1.01
CA LEU A 15 -15.99 -7.85 0.62
C LEU A 15 -15.14 -7.37 1.80
N GLY A 16 -15.71 -7.28 3.01
CA GLY A 16 -14.95 -6.90 4.21
C GLY A 16 -13.87 -7.91 4.56
N ALA A 17 -14.13 -9.21 4.42
CA ALA A 17 -13.12 -10.25 4.62
C ALA A 17 -12.00 -10.15 3.57
N ARG A 18 -12.36 -9.94 2.29
CA ARG A 18 -11.38 -9.73 1.22
C ARG A 18 -10.49 -8.53 1.51
N ASP A 19 -11.06 -7.40 1.94
CA ASP A 19 -10.30 -6.18 2.23
C ASP A 19 -9.37 -6.34 3.43
N THR A 20 -9.83 -6.99 4.49
CA THR A 20 -8.99 -7.30 5.65
C THR A 20 -7.83 -8.22 5.29
N LEU A 21 -8.10 -9.32 4.58
CA LEU A 21 -7.08 -10.30 4.20
C LEU A 21 -6.04 -9.72 3.23
N ARG A 22 -6.45 -8.90 2.25
CA ARG A 22 -5.49 -8.26 1.35
C ARG A 22 -4.57 -7.30 2.09
N LEU A 23 -5.11 -6.56 3.10
CA LEU A 23 -4.32 -5.62 3.88
C LEU A 23 -3.35 -6.35 4.83
N GLU A 24 -3.78 -7.45 5.46
CA GLU A 24 -2.90 -8.35 6.21
C GLU A 24 -1.75 -8.90 5.36
N ALA A 25 -2.02 -9.18 4.08
CA ALA A 25 -1.02 -9.64 3.12
C ALA A 25 -0.18 -8.51 2.50
N GLY A 26 -0.44 -7.24 2.83
CA GLY A 26 0.25 -6.08 2.26
C GLY A 26 -0.04 -5.86 0.78
N LEU A 27 -1.18 -6.35 0.27
CA LEU A 27 -1.56 -6.22 -1.14
C LEU A 27 -2.26 -4.89 -1.40
N ASN A 28 -1.85 -4.23 -2.48
CA ASN A 28 -2.43 -2.98 -2.94
C ASN A 28 -3.87 -3.17 -3.46
N LEU A 29 -4.70 -2.16 -3.24
CA LEU A 29 -6.01 -2.03 -3.84
C LEU A 29 -6.02 -0.87 -4.82
N TYR A 30 -6.49 -1.11 -6.06
CA TYR A 30 -6.67 -0.03 -7.02
C TYR A 30 -7.73 0.96 -6.52
N GLY A 31 -7.42 2.25 -6.61
CA GLY A 31 -8.24 3.33 -6.07
C GLY A 31 -7.87 3.75 -4.63
N SER A 32 -6.98 2.98 -3.95
CA SER A 32 -6.47 3.31 -2.61
C SER A 32 -4.95 3.51 -2.63
N GLU A 33 -4.20 2.42 -2.79
CA GLU A 33 -2.74 2.45 -2.82
C GLU A 33 -2.18 2.84 -4.18
N MET A 34 -2.91 2.59 -5.25
CA MET A 34 -2.49 2.84 -6.62
C MET A 34 -3.64 3.30 -7.49
N ASP A 35 -3.34 4.21 -8.41
CA ASP A 35 -4.23 4.68 -9.47
C ASP A 35 -3.39 5.22 -10.64
N GLN A 36 -4.02 5.89 -11.59
CA GLN A 36 -3.35 6.46 -12.77
C GLN A 36 -2.35 7.58 -12.44
N SER A 37 -2.48 8.23 -11.29
CA SER A 37 -1.63 9.33 -10.84
C SER A 37 -0.42 8.89 -10.01
N ILE A 38 -0.45 7.64 -9.51
CA ILE A 38 0.53 7.10 -8.58
C ILE A 38 1.55 6.24 -9.33
N SER A 39 2.82 6.60 -9.22
CA SER A 39 3.90 5.84 -9.81
C SER A 39 4.09 4.47 -9.14
N PRO A 40 4.48 3.42 -9.88
CA PRO A 40 4.88 2.14 -9.31
C PRO A 40 5.94 2.25 -8.20
N LEU A 41 6.76 3.30 -8.22
CA LEU A 41 7.75 3.59 -7.17
C LEU A 41 7.11 3.97 -5.83
N GLU A 42 5.92 4.57 -5.86
CA GLU A 42 5.23 5.11 -4.68
C GLU A 42 4.24 4.13 -4.05
N CYS A 43 4.03 2.98 -4.69
CA CYS A 43 3.12 1.94 -4.23
C CYS A 43 3.79 0.55 -4.13
N ASN A 44 5.13 0.50 -3.98
CA ASN A 44 5.92 -0.74 -3.86
C ASN A 44 5.74 -1.71 -5.04
N MET A 45 5.42 -1.20 -6.25
CA MET A 45 5.23 -2.00 -7.46
C MET A 45 6.40 -1.85 -8.46
N GLU A 46 7.53 -1.27 -8.05
CA GLU A 46 8.72 -1.09 -8.90
C GLU A 46 9.18 -2.42 -9.52
N TRP A 47 9.08 -3.50 -8.78
CA TRP A 47 9.49 -4.83 -9.22
C TRP A 47 8.72 -5.33 -10.45
N THR A 48 7.55 -4.79 -10.75
CA THR A 48 6.76 -5.12 -11.95
C THR A 48 7.31 -4.46 -13.22
N VAL A 49 8.17 -3.43 -13.07
CA VAL A 49 8.76 -2.69 -14.19
C VAL A 49 10.14 -3.26 -14.50
N SER A 50 10.22 -4.12 -15.52
CA SER A 50 11.49 -4.73 -15.90
C SER A 50 12.40 -3.74 -16.63
N LEU A 51 13.53 -3.41 -16.02
CA LEU A 51 14.62 -2.61 -16.59
C LEU A 51 15.85 -3.45 -16.96
N LYS A 52 15.76 -4.78 -16.88
CA LYS A 52 16.89 -5.70 -17.12
C LYS A 52 17.46 -5.58 -18.53
N ASP A 53 16.58 -5.47 -19.53
CA ASP A 53 16.99 -5.24 -20.91
C ASP A 53 17.07 -3.73 -21.18
N LYS A 54 18.29 -3.22 -21.28
CA LYS A 54 18.55 -1.81 -21.56
C LYS A 54 18.08 -1.36 -22.93
N LYS A 55 18.02 -2.28 -23.91
CA LYS A 55 17.59 -1.99 -25.30
C LYS A 55 16.07 -1.94 -25.42
N ARG A 56 15.35 -2.59 -24.50
CA ARG A 56 13.88 -2.58 -24.50
C ARG A 56 13.38 -1.17 -24.21
N ASN A 57 12.56 -0.66 -25.12
CA ASN A 57 11.86 0.60 -24.92
C ASN A 57 10.37 0.34 -24.69
N PHE A 58 9.74 1.18 -23.88
CA PHE A 58 8.30 1.17 -23.61
C PHE A 58 7.83 2.59 -23.25
N VAL A 59 6.55 2.85 -23.43
CA VAL A 59 5.95 4.15 -23.11
C VAL A 59 6.11 4.43 -21.61
N GLY A 60 6.67 5.61 -21.27
CA GLY A 60 6.90 6.03 -19.88
C GLY A 60 8.22 5.61 -19.27
N LYS A 61 9.11 4.86 -19.99
CA LYS A 61 10.42 4.44 -19.45
C LYS A 61 11.27 5.61 -18.96
N GLU A 62 11.38 6.67 -19.77
CA GLU A 62 12.19 7.85 -19.41
C GLU A 62 11.62 8.58 -18.19
N ALA A 63 10.30 8.78 -18.16
CA ALA A 63 9.62 9.41 -17.02
C ALA A 63 9.78 8.58 -15.73
N PHE A 64 9.70 7.26 -15.84
CA PHE A 64 9.93 6.35 -14.70
C PHE A 64 11.37 6.45 -14.17
N LEU A 65 12.36 6.45 -15.07
CA LEU A 65 13.77 6.58 -14.70
C LEU A 65 14.08 7.94 -14.09
N ALA A 66 13.54 9.02 -14.66
CA ALA A 66 13.68 10.36 -14.11
C ALA A 66 13.12 10.44 -12.68
N LYS A 67 11.90 9.91 -12.47
CA LYS A 67 11.27 9.87 -11.14
C LYS A 67 12.05 9.00 -10.15
N LYS A 68 12.61 7.87 -10.59
CA LYS A 68 13.44 7.00 -9.75
C LYS A 68 14.70 7.70 -9.23
N ASN A 69 15.28 8.60 -10.02
CA ASN A 69 16.49 9.34 -9.66
C ASN A 69 16.21 10.55 -8.76
N THR A 70 14.95 10.92 -8.58
CA THR A 70 14.57 11.98 -7.65
C THR A 70 14.41 11.41 -6.24
N ASN A 71 15.01 12.05 -5.23
CA ASN A 71 14.86 11.63 -3.82
C ASN A 71 13.51 12.05 -3.19
N ASN A 72 12.59 12.56 -3.99
CA ASN A 72 11.34 13.17 -3.51
C ASN A 72 10.11 12.27 -3.69
N ASN A 73 10.33 10.96 -3.80
CA ASN A 73 9.24 9.99 -3.93
C ASN A 73 8.59 9.70 -2.59
N LEU A 74 7.27 9.64 -2.59
CA LEU A 74 6.51 9.03 -1.50
C LEU A 74 6.73 7.52 -1.51
N HIS A 75 6.66 6.90 -0.35
CA HIS A 75 6.78 5.45 -0.20
C HIS A 75 5.55 4.91 0.51
N LEU A 76 5.07 3.78 0.04
CA LEU A 76 4.03 3.02 0.73
C LEU A 76 4.68 2.19 1.84
N VAL A 77 4.16 2.36 3.05
CA VAL A 77 4.64 1.64 4.24
C VAL A 77 3.48 0.96 4.96
N GLY A 78 3.77 -0.15 5.60
CA GLY A 78 2.86 -0.80 6.54
C GLY A 78 2.95 -0.15 7.92
N ILE A 79 1.82 0.01 8.57
CA ILE A 79 1.72 0.55 9.93
C ILE A 79 1.02 -0.47 10.80
N LEU A 80 1.58 -0.70 11.97
CA LEU A 80 1.00 -1.52 13.02
C LEU A 80 0.83 -0.65 14.26
N LEU A 81 -0.41 -0.59 14.80
CA LEU A 81 -0.67 0.10 16.06
C LEU A 81 -0.78 -0.89 17.21
N GLU A 82 -0.13 -0.55 18.30
CA GLU A 82 -0.26 -1.28 19.59
C GLU A 82 -1.59 -0.94 20.29
N GLU A 83 -2.11 0.25 20.07
CA GLU A 83 -3.32 0.74 20.70
C GLU A 83 -4.58 0.20 20.00
N ARG A 84 -5.69 0.13 20.77
CA ARG A 84 -7.01 -0.32 20.26
C ARG A 84 -7.75 0.77 19.51
N VAL A 85 -7.06 1.47 18.62
CA VAL A 85 -7.63 2.51 17.76
C VAL A 85 -7.64 1.98 16.32
N ILE A 86 -8.75 2.11 15.62
CA ILE A 86 -8.85 1.70 14.21
C ILE A 86 -8.45 2.87 13.32
N ILE A 87 -7.36 2.70 12.57
CA ILE A 87 -6.93 3.64 11.54
C ILE A 87 -7.88 3.54 10.35
N ARG A 88 -8.19 4.68 9.74
CA ARG A 88 -9.05 4.77 8.55
C ARG A 88 -8.35 5.46 7.39
N SER A 89 -8.74 5.09 6.18
CA SER A 89 -8.28 5.75 4.95
C SER A 89 -8.55 7.26 5.02
N GLY A 90 -7.62 8.05 4.47
CA GLY A 90 -7.70 9.50 4.41
C GLY A 90 -7.24 10.23 5.68
N GLN A 91 -6.86 9.50 6.74
CA GLN A 91 -6.31 10.12 7.94
C GLN A 91 -4.88 10.60 7.68
N ASP A 92 -4.54 11.77 8.21
CA ASP A 92 -3.18 12.28 8.21
C ASP A 92 -2.33 11.55 9.24
N ILE A 93 -1.08 11.28 8.87
CA ILE A 93 -0.06 10.75 9.77
C ILE A 93 1.06 11.76 9.86
N PHE A 94 1.55 11.96 11.07
CA PHE A 94 2.70 12.82 11.34
C PHE A 94 3.79 11.97 11.98
N LEU A 95 4.99 12.04 11.41
CA LEU A 95 6.13 11.22 11.83
C LEU A 95 6.99 11.91 12.89
N ASP A 96 6.68 13.15 13.20
CA ASP A 96 7.38 13.97 14.17
C ASP A 96 6.39 14.74 15.05
N LYS A 97 6.83 15.10 16.25
CA LYS A 97 6.03 15.86 17.22
C LYS A 97 5.67 17.26 16.72
N GLU A 98 6.49 17.80 15.83
CA GLU A 98 6.33 19.16 15.26
C GLU A 98 5.33 19.15 14.08
N ARG A 99 4.87 17.96 13.66
CA ARG A 99 3.96 17.76 12.51
C ARG A 99 4.49 18.30 11.20
N SER A 100 5.81 18.34 11.04
CA SER A 100 6.47 18.81 9.82
C SER A 100 6.48 17.76 8.71
N ILE A 101 6.55 16.48 9.08
CA ILE A 101 6.56 15.36 8.13
C ILE A 101 5.18 14.72 8.12
N LYS A 102 4.44 15.02 7.05
CA LYS A 102 3.06 14.55 6.87
C LYS A 102 3.00 13.40 5.85
N GLY A 103 2.23 12.39 6.18
CA GLY A 103 1.78 11.33 5.28
C GLY A 103 0.27 11.16 5.30
N VAL A 104 -0.24 10.22 4.52
CA VAL A 104 -1.66 9.90 4.45
C VAL A 104 -1.89 8.40 4.50
N VAL A 105 -2.86 7.97 5.29
CA VAL A 105 -3.34 6.58 5.32
C VAL A 105 -4.11 6.30 4.03
N THR A 106 -3.69 5.28 3.30
CA THR A 106 -4.39 4.83 2.09
C THR A 106 -5.46 3.80 2.41
N SER A 107 -5.15 2.87 3.32
CA SER A 107 -6.09 1.85 3.80
C SER A 107 -5.81 1.53 5.26
N GLY A 108 -6.85 1.20 6.03
CA GLY A 108 -6.69 0.84 7.43
C GLY A 108 -7.87 0.01 7.94
N THR A 109 -7.55 -1.01 8.74
CA THR A 109 -8.53 -1.91 9.35
C THR A 109 -7.99 -2.53 10.64
N TYR A 110 -8.87 -3.19 11.36
CA TYR A 110 -8.47 -4.10 12.43
C TYR A 110 -8.15 -5.48 11.84
N SER A 111 -6.98 -6.02 12.14
CA SER A 111 -6.58 -7.37 11.78
C SER A 111 -7.03 -8.37 12.83
N PRO A 112 -7.94 -9.30 12.51
CA PRO A 112 -8.31 -10.37 13.42
C PRO A 112 -7.15 -11.34 13.69
N THR A 113 -6.29 -11.55 12.71
CA THR A 113 -5.12 -12.44 12.79
C THR A 113 -4.09 -11.91 13.77
N LEU A 114 -3.71 -10.64 13.62
CA LEU A 114 -2.71 -9.98 14.46
C LEU A 114 -3.31 -9.43 15.76
N LYS A 115 -4.64 -9.31 15.85
CA LYS A 115 -5.38 -8.67 16.94
C LYS A 115 -4.95 -7.21 17.20
N LYS A 116 -4.55 -6.52 16.12
CA LYS A 116 -4.05 -5.15 16.12
C LYS A 116 -4.65 -4.36 14.97
N SER A 117 -4.60 -3.03 15.07
CA SER A 117 -4.92 -2.16 13.93
C SER A 117 -3.74 -2.12 12.97
N ILE A 118 -4.03 -2.32 11.69
CA ILE A 118 -3.07 -2.29 10.60
C ILE A 118 -3.49 -1.28 9.56
N ALA A 119 -2.52 -0.67 8.91
CA ALA A 119 -2.78 0.27 7.82
C ALA A 119 -1.67 0.22 6.77
N LEU A 120 -1.98 0.69 5.57
CA LEU A 120 -1.01 1.15 4.60
C LEU A 120 -1.07 2.68 4.54
N ALA A 121 0.09 3.30 4.45
CA ALA A 121 0.19 4.75 4.35
C ALA A 121 1.27 5.17 3.37
N ARG A 122 1.08 6.33 2.78
CA ARG A 122 2.05 6.94 1.88
C ARG A 122 2.78 8.05 2.60
N LEU A 123 4.10 7.90 2.72
CA LEU A 123 4.97 8.79 3.48
C LEU A 123 6.14 9.27 2.62
N PRO A 124 6.68 10.48 2.88
CA PRO A 124 7.97 10.87 2.34
C PRO A 124 9.06 9.87 2.74
N LYS A 125 10.10 9.73 1.90
CA LYS A 125 11.23 8.86 2.20
C LYS A 125 11.93 9.34 3.47
N LEU A 126 11.99 8.47 4.46
CA LEU A 126 12.73 8.72 5.70
C LEU A 126 14.16 8.22 5.55
N ASN A 127 15.12 9.03 5.99
CA ASN A 127 16.54 8.66 5.98
C ASN A 127 16.91 7.72 7.15
N LYS A 128 15.94 7.31 7.96
CA LYS A 128 16.12 6.38 9.08
C LYS A 128 15.03 5.32 9.04
N GLU A 129 15.40 4.07 9.30
CA GLU A 129 14.43 3.03 9.67
C GLU A 129 13.78 3.45 10.98
N ILE A 130 12.53 3.85 10.92
CA ILE A 130 11.72 4.14 12.11
C ILE A 130 10.89 2.88 12.35
N CYS A 131 11.37 2.03 13.25
CA CYS A 131 10.56 1.00 13.88
C CYS A 131 9.80 1.65 15.05
N TYR A 132 8.48 1.64 14.99
CA TYR A 132 7.60 1.97 16.12
C TYR A 132 6.88 0.73 16.60
#